data_ca731e81c212d065de89e4932abe264c
#
_entry.id   ca731e81c212d065de89e4932abe264c
#
_cell.length_a   1.000
_cell.length_b   1.000
_cell.length_c   1.000
_cell.angle_alpha   90.00
_cell.angle_beta   90.00
_cell.angle_gamma   90.00
#
_symmetry.space_group_name_H-M   'P 1'
#
loop_
_entity.id
_entity.type
_entity.pdbx_description
1 polymer ?
#
loop_
_entity_poly.entity_id
_entity_poly.type
_entity_poly.pdbx_seq_one_letter_code
_entity_poly.pdbx_strand_id
1 'polypeptide(L)'
;MKLVRWFILIAFLCVVSLFAAGTAAALEEWIHVDIEPYANTKLVKHEWWTKNPGDSTLSRLPIGEVDEFEGPDGKVEFKIIDGAIVIFGTNAAIWPKAVEDIVVGGKTKFIYFFHSTGWEQNGVPSYMFVMNYQDGKKEELEMISGFNSDDWCHDDAELQDDNSVWGWVKKEGGPCGHAGLITTKWENPRPDIRIETIDAISLELGSVPVIPAITLGEASLAVDPSEKLAITWGSLKNPRRF
;
A
#
# COMPACT_ATOMS: atom_id res chain seq x y z
N MET A 1 87.51 15.12 0.50
CA MET A 1 86.22 15.23 1.15
C MET A 1 85.14 15.48 0.10
N LYS A 2 84.35 14.51 -0.28
CA LYS A 2 83.22 14.67 -1.22
C LYS A 2 81.96 14.11 -0.52
N LEU A 3 81.01 15.02 -0.17
CA LEU A 3 79.73 14.67 0.39
C LEU A 3 78.84 14.13 -0.75
N VAL A 4 78.38 12.89 -0.58
CA VAL A 4 77.35 12.27 -1.41
C VAL A 4 75.99 12.56 -0.78
N ARG A 5 75.16 13.37 -1.46
CA ARG A 5 73.77 13.63 -1.07
C ARG A 5 72.89 12.50 -1.59
N TRP A 6 72.28 11.79 -0.68
CA TRP A 6 71.21 10.81 -1.00
C TRP A 6 69.89 11.57 -1.10
N PHE A 7 69.26 11.56 -2.31
CA PHE A 7 67.88 11.97 -2.49
C PHE A 7 66.99 10.76 -2.29
N ILE A 8 66.20 10.77 -1.21
CA ILE A 8 65.13 9.79 -0.98
C ILE A 8 63.89 10.30 -1.74
N LEU A 9 63.52 9.62 -2.81
CA LEU A 9 62.29 9.84 -3.53
C LEU A 9 61.18 9.12 -2.78
N ILE A 10 60.35 9.86 -2.05
CA ILE A 10 59.10 9.31 -1.44
C ILE A 10 58.02 9.38 -2.51
N ALA A 11 57.73 8.26 -3.13
CA ALA A 11 56.57 8.11 -3.99
C ALA A 11 55.27 8.04 -3.14
N PHE A 12 54.50 9.12 -3.13
CA PHE A 12 53.17 9.16 -2.56
C PHE A 12 52.22 8.40 -3.47
N LEU A 13 51.90 7.14 -3.12
CA LEU A 13 50.81 6.40 -3.74
C LEU A 13 49.48 7.01 -3.21
N CYS A 14 48.85 7.90 -3.97
CA CYS A 14 47.45 8.27 -3.75
C CYS A 14 46.57 7.11 -4.16
N VAL A 15 46.16 6.29 -3.22
CA VAL A 15 45.04 5.34 -3.40
C VAL A 15 43.75 6.16 -3.41
N VAL A 16 43.28 6.47 -4.59
CA VAL A 16 41.92 7.04 -4.76
C VAL A 16 40.95 5.89 -4.54
N SER A 17 40.47 5.76 -3.30
CA SER A 17 39.33 4.92 -2.99
C SER A 17 38.10 5.54 -3.62
N LEU A 18 37.67 5.06 -4.79
CA LEU A 18 36.34 5.34 -5.31
C LEU A 18 35.32 4.65 -4.38
N PHE A 19 34.88 5.38 -3.39
CA PHE A 19 33.61 5.05 -2.73
C PHE A 19 32.51 5.26 -3.78
N ALA A 20 32.02 4.15 -4.34
CA ALA A 20 30.72 4.17 -5.00
C ALA A 20 29.69 4.50 -3.91
N ALA A 21 29.38 5.78 -3.73
CA ALA A 21 28.25 6.20 -2.94
C ALA A 21 27.01 5.73 -3.69
N GLY A 22 26.57 4.53 -3.37
CA GLY A 22 25.22 4.10 -3.70
C GLY A 22 24.29 5.16 -3.10
N THR A 23 23.61 5.91 -3.94
CA THR A 23 22.55 6.80 -3.48
C THR A 23 21.49 5.91 -2.85
N ALA A 24 21.46 5.87 -1.52
CA ALA A 24 20.30 5.31 -0.82
C ALA A 24 19.07 6.04 -1.37
N ALA A 25 18.09 5.31 -1.86
CA ALA A 25 16.82 5.93 -2.20
C ALA A 25 16.30 6.63 -0.94
N ALA A 26 15.86 7.89 -1.08
CA ALA A 26 15.22 8.59 0.01
C ALA A 26 13.96 7.81 0.39
N LEU A 27 13.68 7.70 1.68
CA LEU A 27 12.39 7.19 2.15
C LEU A 27 11.35 8.25 1.84
N GLU A 28 10.26 7.84 1.23
CA GLU A 28 9.07 8.67 1.05
C GLU A 28 8.13 8.40 2.22
N GLU A 29 7.46 9.44 2.68
CA GLU A 29 6.52 9.32 3.79
C GLU A 29 5.35 8.44 3.37
N TRP A 30 4.82 8.67 2.17
CA TRP A 30 3.70 7.91 1.60
C TRP A 30 3.98 7.48 0.16
N ILE A 31 3.72 6.21 -0.14
CA ILE A 31 3.72 5.67 -1.50
C ILE A 31 2.39 4.94 -1.72
N HIS A 32 1.59 5.43 -2.64
CA HIS A 32 0.30 4.83 -2.95
C HIS A 32 0.46 3.63 -3.88
N VAL A 33 -0.04 2.47 -3.45
CA VAL A 33 -0.08 1.27 -4.29
C VAL A 33 -1.09 1.49 -5.41
N ASP A 34 -0.69 1.24 -6.65
CA ASP A 34 -1.58 1.33 -7.80
C ASP A 34 -2.52 0.12 -7.84
N ILE A 35 -3.74 0.30 -7.32
CA ILE A 35 -4.77 -0.73 -7.33
C ILE A 35 -5.67 -0.68 -8.57
N GLU A 36 -5.52 0.31 -9.47
CA GLU A 36 -6.39 0.47 -10.63
C GLU A 36 -6.46 -0.78 -11.53
N PRO A 37 -5.33 -1.48 -11.83
CA PRO A 37 -5.36 -2.71 -12.63
C PRO A 37 -6.13 -3.87 -11.98
N TYR A 38 -6.32 -3.83 -10.67
CA TYR A 38 -6.93 -4.88 -9.84
C TYR A 38 -8.36 -4.56 -9.42
N ALA A 39 -8.77 -3.28 -9.55
CA ALA A 39 -10.11 -2.83 -9.19
C ALA A 39 -11.16 -3.52 -10.08
N ASN A 40 -12.14 -4.14 -9.45
CA ASN A 40 -13.15 -4.95 -10.12
C ASN A 40 -14.57 -4.41 -9.95
N THR A 41 -14.73 -3.31 -9.23
CA THR A 41 -15.97 -2.53 -9.11
C THR A 41 -15.70 -1.05 -9.23
N LYS A 42 -16.77 -0.25 -9.39
CA LYS A 42 -16.73 1.20 -9.30
C LYS A 42 -17.38 1.67 -8.01
N LEU A 43 -16.91 2.82 -7.50
CA LEU A 43 -17.47 3.46 -6.31
C LEU A 43 -18.56 4.48 -6.69
N VAL A 44 -18.41 5.12 -7.85
CA VAL A 44 -19.38 6.13 -8.33
C VAL A 44 -20.53 5.46 -9.06
N LYS A 45 -21.77 5.75 -8.62
CA LYS A 45 -23.03 5.29 -9.21
C LYS A 45 -23.21 3.76 -9.25
N HIS A 46 -22.49 3.03 -8.43
CA HIS A 46 -22.65 1.58 -8.29
C HIS A 46 -22.74 1.20 -6.81
N GLU A 47 -23.58 0.23 -6.53
CA GLU A 47 -23.49 -0.53 -5.28
C GLU A 47 -22.27 -1.44 -5.40
N TRP A 48 -21.22 -1.16 -4.66
CA TRP A 48 -19.94 -1.90 -4.77
C TRP A 48 -20.10 -3.41 -4.55
N TRP A 49 -21.11 -3.82 -3.76
CA TRP A 49 -21.35 -5.24 -3.43
C TRP A 49 -22.14 -6.00 -4.52
N THR A 50 -22.90 -5.33 -5.39
CA THR A 50 -23.74 -6.01 -6.40
C THR A 50 -23.32 -5.74 -7.85
N LYS A 51 -22.51 -4.75 -8.12
CA LYS A 51 -22.23 -4.15 -9.45
C LYS A 51 -23.45 -3.48 -10.11
N ASN A 52 -24.58 -3.41 -9.43
CA ASN A 52 -25.75 -2.74 -9.98
C ASN A 52 -25.58 -1.20 -9.94
N PRO A 53 -26.23 -0.47 -10.88
CA PRO A 53 -26.36 0.97 -10.72
C PRO A 53 -27.04 1.31 -9.40
N GLY A 54 -26.45 2.20 -8.63
CA GLY A 54 -26.94 2.58 -7.30
C GLY A 54 -26.03 3.63 -6.66
N ASP A 55 -26.40 4.06 -5.49
CA ASP A 55 -25.56 4.92 -4.66
C ASP A 55 -25.02 4.09 -3.50
N SER A 56 -23.76 3.71 -3.58
CA SER A 56 -23.05 3.35 -2.36
C SER A 56 -22.51 4.63 -1.75
N THR A 57 -22.68 4.82 -0.48
CA THR A 57 -22.13 5.98 0.25
C THR A 57 -20.66 6.24 -0.03
N LEU A 58 -19.91 5.19 -0.40
CA LEU A 58 -18.50 5.27 -0.80
C LEU A 58 -18.26 6.17 -2.02
N SER A 59 -19.30 6.49 -2.81
CA SER A 59 -19.24 7.50 -3.88
C SER A 59 -18.92 8.91 -3.38
N ARG A 60 -18.97 9.13 -2.07
CA ARG A 60 -18.68 10.41 -1.41
C ARG A 60 -17.23 10.53 -0.92
N LEU A 61 -16.42 9.52 -1.15
CA LEU A 61 -14.97 9.63 -1.03
C LEU A 61 -14.43 10.66 -2.04
N PRO A 62 -13.27 11.28 -1.80
CA PRO A 62 -12.64 12.24 -2.71
C PRO A 62 -12.06 11.51 -3.95
N ILE A 63 -12.95 11.03 -4.80
CA ILE A 63 -12.60 10.22 -5.99
C ILE A 63 -11.71 11.02 -6.96
N GLY A 64 -10.57 10.43 -7.33
CA GLY A 64 -9.57 11.02 -8.22
C GLY A 64 -8.51 11.84 -7.51
N GLU A 65 -8.54 11.91 -6.17
CA GLU A 65 -7.64 12.73 -5.37
C GLU A 65 -6.77 11.86 -4.44
N VAL A 66 -5.70 12.46 -3.93
CA VAL A 66 -4.98 12.02 -2.73
C VAL A 66 -5.51 12.87 -1.58
N ASP A 67 -5.94 12.25 -0.53
CA ASP A 67 -6.51 12.94 0.64
C ASP A 67 -6.06 12.26 1.95
N GLU A 68 -6.14 13.00 3.03
CA GLU A 68 -5.77 12.56 4.38
C GLU A 68 -6.97 11.98 5.13
N PHE A 69 -6.77 10.82 5.72
CA PHE A 69 -7.76 10.10 6.52
C PHE A 69 -7.22 9.82 7.92
N GLU A 70 -8.08 9.52 8.89
CA GLU A 70 -7.63 9.11 10.20
C GLU A 70 -6.88 7.77 10.12
N GLY A 71 -5.79 7.66 10.85
CA GLY A 71 -5.02 6.44 11.02
C GLY A 71 -4.65 6.23 12.50
N PRO A 72 -4.15 5.05 12.89
CA PRO A 72 -3.84 4.73 14.28
C PRO A 72 -2.84 5.69 14.94
N ASP A 73 -1.86 6.15 14.20
CA ASP A 73 -0.79 7.04 14.68
C ASP A 73 -0.94 8.49 14.18
N GLY A 74 -2.08 8.87 13.61
CA GLY A 74 -2.32 10.18 13.01
C GLY A 74 -2.87 10.06 11.59
N LYS A 75 -2.69 11.12 10.79
CA LYS A 75 -3.22 11.11 9.42
C LYS A 75 -2.41 10.20 8.49
N VAL A 76 -3.11 9.56 7.57
CA VAL A 76 -2.55 8.72 6.50
C VAL A 76 -3.11 9.22 5.17
N GLU A 77 -2.24 9.38 4.17
CA GLU A 77 -2.64 9.72 2.82
C GLU A 77 -3.06 8.48 2.03
N PHE A 78 -4.21 8.55 1.38
CA PHE A 78 -4.66 7.55 0.42
C PHE A 78 -5.02 8.19 -0.92
N LYS A 79 -4.62 7.53 -2.01
CA LYS A 79 -5.07 7.86 -3.36
C LYS A 79 -6.38 7.11 -3.63
N ILE A 80 -7.47 7.84 -3.77
CA ILE A 80 -8.80 7.29 -4.01
C ILE A 80 -9.10 7.32 -5.51
N ILE A 81 -9.29 6.16 -6.12
CA ILE A 81 -9.71 6.04 -7.54
C ILE A 81 -11.21 5.75 -7.62
N ASP A 82 -11.82 5.91 -8.83
CA ASP A 82 -13.17 5.40 -9.07
C ASP A 82 -13.14 3.88 -9.24
N GLY A 83 -12.75 3.19 -8.18
CA GLY A 83 -12.63 1.75 -8.18
C GLY A 83 -12.23 1.21 -6.82
N ALA A 84 -12.53 -0.06 -6.60
CA ALA A 84 -12.09 -0.81 -5.44
C ALA A 84 -11.87 -2.28 -5.79
N ILE A 85 -11.06 -2.94 -5.00
CA ILE A 85 -10.97 -4.39 -4.99
C ILE A 85 -12.08 -4.91 -4.09
N VAL A 86 -12.91 -5.81 -4.62
CA VAL A 86 -13.92 -6.54 -3.85
C VAL A 86 -13.66 -8.02 -4.02
N ILE A 87 -13.69 -8.76 -2.92
CA ILE A 87 -13.50 -10.20 -2.93
C ILE A 87 -14.71 -10.93 -2.38
N PHE A 88 -14.77 -12.22 -2.65
CA PHE A 88 -15.89 -13.11 -2.37
C PHE A 88 -16.37 -13.03 -0.91
N GLY A 89 -17.67 -13.06 -0.76
CA GLY A 89 -18.39 -13.44 0.45
C GLY A 89 -19.66 -14.16 0.05
N THR A 90 -20.16 -15.08 0.86
CA THR A 90 -21.35 -15.86 0.50
C THR A 90 -22.60 -15.00 0.32
N ASN A 91 -22.62 -13.79 0.92
CA ASN A 91 -23.72 -12.83 0.74
C ASN A 91 -23.67 -12.09 -0.60
N ALA A 92 -22.51 -12.09 -1.30
CA ALA A 92 -22.38 -11.58 -2.66
C ALA A 92 -21.35 -12.43 -3.44
N ALA A 93 -21.71 -13.63 -3.78
CA ALA A 93 -20.86 -14.65 -4.40
C ALA A 93 -20.48 -14.38 -5.87
N ILE A 94 -20.63 -13.13 -6.33
CA ILE A 94 -20.28 -12.72 -7.71
C ILE A 94 -18.81 -12.27 -7.85
N TRP A 95 -18.11 -12.15 -6.73
CA TRP A 95 -16.74 -11.63 -6.67
C TRP A 95 -15.72 -12.78 -6.70
N PRO A 96 -14.48 -12.51 -7.12
CA PRO A 96 -13.40 -13.49 -7.07
C PRO A 96 -13.06 -13.84 -5.62
N LYS A 97 -12.59 -15.06 -5.38
CA LYS A 97 -12.16 -15.50 -4.05
C LYS A 97 -10.83 -14.88 -3.63
N ALA A 98 -10.04 -14.44 -4.59
CA ALA A 98 -8.79 -13.73 -4.36
C ALA A 98 -8.54 -12.71 -5.46
N VAL A 99 -7.81 -11.65 -5.12
CA VAL A 99 -7.12 -10.76 -6.04
C VAL A 99 -5.65 -10.84 -5.65
N GLU A 100 -4.87 -11.48 -6.50
CA GLU A 100 -3.48 -11.82 -6.23
C GLU A 100 -2.54 -10.91 -7.02
N ASP A 101 -1.26 -10.92 -6.64
CA ASP A 101 -0.18 -10.22 -7.33
C ASP A 101 -0.36 -8.69 -7.44
N ILE A 102 -1.01 -8.06 -6.46
CA ILE A 102 -1.09 -6.59 -6.37
C ILE A 102 0.33 -6.05 -6.17
N VAL A 103 0.88 -5.41 -7.21
CA VAL A 103 2.29 -5.01 -7.24
C VAL A 103 2.59 -3.91 -6.21
N VAL A 104 3.55 -4.18 -5.34
CA VAL A 104 4.12 -3.23 -4.38
C VAL A 104 5.51 -2.77 -4.83
N GLY A 105 6.39 -3.71 -5.09
CA GLY A 105 7.71 -3.46 -5.67
C GLY A 105 8.67 -2.65 -4.79
N GLY A 106 8.46 -2.57 -3.48
CA GLY A 106 9.20 -1.69 -2.59
C GLY A 106 9.54 -2.28 -1.22
N LYS A 107 10.39 -1.56 -0.49
CA LYS A 107 10.63 -1.77 0.93
C LYS A 107 9.79 -0.77 1.70
N THR A 108 9.18 -1.20 2.78
CA THR A 108 8.35 -0.33 3.61
C THR A 108 8.39 -0.79 5.05
N LYS A 109 8.24 0.15 5.97
CA LYS A 109 8.11 -0.15 7.39
C LYS A 109 6.65 -0.44 7.76
N PHE A 110 5.71 0.26 7.12
CA PHE A 110 4.28 0.11 7.38
C PHE A 110 3.51 -0.05 6.08
N ILE A 111 2.42 -0.83 6.14
CA ILE A 111 1.38 -0.83 5.12
C ILE A 111 0.09 -0.41 5.78
N TYR A 112 -0.61 0.52 5.15
CA TYR A 112 -1.93 0.97 5.56
C TYR A 112 -2.95 0.48 4.56
N PHE A 113 -3.92 -0.27 5.06
CA PHE A 113 -5.05 -0.77 4.27
C PHE A 113 -6.27 0.10 4.56
N PHE A 114 -6.89 0.62 3.51
CA PHE A 114 -8.16 1.34 3.60
C PHE A 114 -9.25 0.40 3.12
N HIS A 115 -10.11 -0.06 4.03
CA HIS A 115 -10.99 -1.19 3.76
C HIS A 115 -12.23 -1.19 4.65
N SER A 116 -13.16 -2.06 4.36
CA SER A 116 -14.28 -2.45 5.20
C SER A 116 -14.92 -3.73 4.66
N THR A 117 -16.01 -4.17 5.26
CA THR A 117 -16.80 -5.29 4.75
C THR A 117 -18.29 -4.91 4.63
N GLY A 118 -19.06 -5.71 3.92
CA GLY A 118 -20.50 -5.79 4.10
C GLY A 118 -20.85 -7.13 4.75
N TRP A 119 -21.93 -7.17 5.53
CA TRP A 119 -22.41 -8.36 6.22
C TRP A 119 -21.38 -8.97 7.16
N GLU A 120 -20.90 -8.18 8.07
CA GLU A 120 -19.95 -8.64 9.07
C GLU A 120 -20.46 -9.82 9.90
N GLN A 121 -19.52 -10.58 10.48
CA GLN A 121 -19.76 -11.63 11.44
C GLN A 121 -18.78 -11.44 12.60
N ASN A 122 -19.20 -10.73 13.64
CA ASN A 122 -18.34 -10.31 14.75
C ASN A 122 -17.50 -11.47 15.32
N GLY A 123 -16.20 -11.21 15.50
CA GLY A 123 -15.21 -12.17 16.01
C GLY A 123 -14.78 -13.23 15.00
N VAL A 124 -15.20 -13.12 13.72
CA VAL A 124 -14.89 -14.12 12.69
C VAL A 124 -13.90 -13.53 11.68
N PRO A 125 -12.78 -14.24 11.37
CA PRO A 125 -11.90 -13.85 10.26
C PRO A 125 -12.68 -13.92 8.95
N SER A 126 -12.68 -12.83 8.20
CA SER A 126 -13.45 -12.73 6.93
C SER A 126 -12.57 -12.79 5.68
N TYR A 127 -11.38 -12.29 5.76
CA TYR A 127 -10.39 -12.30 4.69
C TYR A 127 -9.00 -12.06 5.26
N MET A 128 -7.98 -12.16 4.40
CA MET A 128 -6.59 -11.88 4.77
C MET A 128 -5.85 -11.14 3.67
N PHE A 129 -4.82 -10.40 4.08
CA PHE A 129 -3.77 -9.94 3.18
C PHE A 129 -2.54 -10.81 3.34
N VAL A 130 -1.91 -11.17 2.22
CA VAL A 130 -0.65 -11.91 2.20
C VAL A 130 0.42 -11.05 1.53
N MET A 131 1.43 -10.66 2.28
CA MET A 131 2.58 -9.91 1.80
C MET A 131 3.65 -10.87 1.28
N ASN A 132 3.91 -10.86 -0.03
CA ASN A 132 4.86 -11.74 -0.70
C ASN A 132 6.20 -11.03 -0.84
N TYR A 133 7.25 -11.57 -0.23
CA TYR A 133 8.60 -10.99 -0.26
C TYR A 133 9.46 -11.55 -1.40
N GLN A 134 10.41 -10.74 -1.84
CA GLN A 134 11.39 -11.09 -2.87
C GLN A 134 12.18 -12.38 -2.60
N ASP A 135 12.36 -12.76 -1.35
CA ASP A 135 13.06 -13.99 -0.96
C ASP A 135 12.14 -15.22 -0.88
N GLY A 136 10.90 -15.09 -1.33
CA GLY A 136 9.89 -16.15 -1.37
C GLY A 136 9.18 -16.41 -0.04
N LYS A 137 9.49 -15.66 1.02
CA LYS A 137 8.73 -15.72 2.26
C LYS A 137 7.44 -14.92 2.17
N LYS A 138 6.52 -15.23 3.07
CA LYS A 138 5.21 -14.58 3.17
C LYS A 138 4.93 -14.19 4.60
N GLU A 139 4.15 -13.13 4.76
CA GLU A 139 3.54 -12.73 6.03
C GLU A 139 2.05 -12.53 5.78
N GLU A 140 1.24 -12.84 6.78
CA GLU A 140 -0.22 -12.85 6.68
C GLU A 140 -0.81 -11.88 7.70
N LEU A 141 -1.85 -11.16 7.30
CA LEU A 141 -2.66 -10.31 8.16
C LEU A 141 -4.12 -10.73 8.01
N GLU A 142 -4.65 -11.41 9.02
CA GLU A 142 -6.09 -11.76 9.06
C GLU A 142 -6.92 -10.54 9.45
N MET A 143 -8.04 -10.37 8.74
CA MET A 143 -9.02 -9.31 8.98
C MET A 143 -10.23 -9.92 9.67
N ILE A 144 -10.39 -9.56 10.94
CA ILE A 144 -11.39 -10.13 11.86
C ILE A 144 -12.44 -9.06 12.16
N SER A 145 -13.69 -9.38 11.90
CA SER A 145 -14.83 -8.47 12.17
C SER A 145 -14.95 -8.10 13.64
N GLY A 146 -15.13 -6.82 13.94
CA GLY A 146 -15.18 -6.27 15.30
C GLY A 146 -13.81 -6.12 15.95
N PHE A 147 -12.72 -6.58 15.32
CA PHE A 147 -11.35 -6.41 15.81
C PHE A 147 -10.58 -5.38 14.97
N ASN A 148 -10.18 -5.71 13.77
CA ASN A 148 -9.46 -4.85 12.83
C ASN A 148 -10.21 -4.65 11.49
N SER A 149 -11.43 -5.15 11.40
CA SER A 149 -12.36 -5.00 10.29
C SER A 149 -13.78 -4.87 10.83
N ASP A 150 -14.70 -4.29 10.05
CA ASP A 150 -16.10 -4.18 10.45
C ASP A 150 -16.99 -3.89 9.22
N ASP A 151 -18.32 -3.90 9.41
CA ASP A 151 -19.27 -3.54 8.37
C ASP A 151 -19.16 -2.05 8.02
N TRP A 152 -19.15 -1.74 6.73
CA TRP A 152 -19.16 -0.36 6.25
C TRP A 152 -20.40 0.44 6.72
N CYS A 153 -21.48 -0.28 7.02
CA CYS A 153 -22.74 0.22 7.54
C CYS A 153 -22.81 -0.06 9.04
N HIS A 154 -22.39 0.89 9.87
CA HIS A 154 -22.13 0.65 11.29
C HIS A 154 -22.80 1.69 12.20
N ASP A 155 -22.86 1.39 13.50
CA ASP A 155 -23.41 2.20 14.57
C ASP A 155 -22.34 2.75 15.53
N ASP A 156 -21.22 3.22 15.03
CA ASP A 156 -20.07 3.74 15.81
C ASP A 156 -19.41 2.72 16.76
N ALA A 157 -19.43 1.44 16.41
CA ALA A 157 -18.72 0.42 17.17
C ALA A 157 -17.22 0.70 17.22
N GLU A 158 -16.61 0.59 18.42
CA GLU A 158 -15.16 0.70 18.58
C GLU A 158 -14.49 -0.57 18.07
N LEU A 159 -13.43 -0.42 17.27
CA LEU A 159 -12.54 -1.52 16.89
C LEU A 159 -11.67 -1.91 18.09
N GLN A 160 -11.37 -3.19 18.22
CA GLN A 160 -10.61 -3.71 19.38
C GLN A 160 -9.10 -3.77 19.13
N ASP A 161 -8.67 -3.50 17.90
CA ASP A 161 -7.26 -3.47 17.50
C ASP A 161 -6.70 -2.04 17.57
N ASP A 162 -5.64 -1.84 18.35
CA ASP A 162 -4.95 -0.55 18.49
C ASP A 162 -4.34 -0.05 17.17
N ASN A 163 -4.16 -0.93 16.19
CA ASN A 163 -3.64 -0.61 14.86
C ASN A 163 -4.75 -0.33 13.83
N SER A 164 -6.00 -0.21 14.26
CA SER A 164 -7.15 -0.02 13.37
C SER A 164 -8.08 1.06 13.89
N VAL A 165 -8.47 1.98 13.03
CA VAL A 165 -9.42 3.06 13.35
C VAL A 165 -10.39 3.28 12.21
N TRP A 166 -11.55 3.86 12.48
CA TRP A 166 -12.42 4.40 11.44
C TRP A 166 -11.71 5.56 10.74
N GLY A 167 -11.14 5.29 9.58
CA GLY A 167 -10.36 6.25 8.80
C GLY A 167 -11.24 7.30 8.12
N TRP A 168 -12.42 6.89 7.69
CA TRP A 168 -13.43 7.76 7.10
C TRP A 168 -14.80 7.34 7.59
N VAL A 169 -15.60 8.32 8.01
CA VAL A 169 -16.97 8.11 8.48
C VAL A 169 -17.88 9.15 7.86
N LYS A 170 -18.99 8.70 7.31
CA LYS A 170 -20.05 9.55 6.79
C LYS A 170 -21.35 9.24 7.50
N LYS A 171 -21.89 10.22 8.16
CA LYS A 171 -23.22 10.10 8.76
C LYS A 171 -24.28 10.03 7.65
N GLU A 172 -25.06 8.98 7.69
CA GLU A 172 -26.13 8.72 6.76
C GLU A 172 -27.49 8.84 7.43
N GLY A 173 -28.50 9.21 6.66
CA GLY A 173 -29.89 9.03 7.08
C GLY A 173 -30.39 7.74 6.44
N GLY A 174 -30.95 6.83 7.24
CA GLY A 174 -31.50 5.59 6.69
C GLY A 174 -31.14 4.36 7.55
N PRO A 175 -31.14 3.15 6.98
CA PRO A 175 -30.87 1.93 7.74
C PRO A 175 -29.43 1.84 8.27
N CYS A 176 -28.48 2.52 7.61
CA CYS A 176 -27.12 2.66 8.14
C CYS A 176 -27.03 3.95 8.95
N GLY A 177 -26.71 3.89 10.23
CA GLY A 177 -26.43 5.07 11.06
C GLY A 177 -25.25 5.85 10.50
N HIS A 178 -24.17 5.17 10.22
CA HIS A 178 -22.97 5.65 9.58
C HIS A 178 -22.52 4.70 8.47
N ALA A 179 -21.82 5.25 7.47
CA ALA A 179 -21.03 4.50 6.52
C ALA A 179 -19.56 4.84 6.73
N GLY A 180 -18.69 3.83 6.76
CA GLY A 180 -17.29 4.06 7.07
C GLY A 180 -16.34 3.11 6.38
N LEU A 181 -15.07 3.53 6.38
CA LEU A 181 -13.91 2.72 6.00
C LEU A 181 -12.89 2.78 7.12
N ILE A 182 -12.24 1.67 7.33
CA ILE A 182 -11.24 1.48 8.37
C ILE A 182 -9.85 1.68 7.77
N THR A 183 -8.98 2.36 8.50
CA THR A 183 -7.54 2.38 8.26
C THR A 183 -6.90 1.39 9.21
N THR A 184 -6.35 0.30 8.68
CA THR A 184 -5.56 -0.68 9.45
C THR A 184 -4.10 -0.54 9.08
N LYS A 185 -3.24 -0.33 10.10
CA LYS A 185 -1.79 -0.30 9.98
C LYS A 185 -1.21 -1.69 10.22
N TRP A 186 -0.42 -2.17 9.29
CA TRP A 186 0.41 -3.35 9.47
C TRP A 186 1.89 -2.96 9.56
N GLU A 187 2.55 -3.34 10.65
CA GLU A 187 3.98 -3.15 10.81
C GLU A 187 4.74 -4.31 10.17
N ASN A 188 5.59 -3.98 9.20
CA ASN A 188 6.36 -4.97 8.48
C ASN A 188 7.48 -5.54 9.37
N PRO A 189 7.45 -6.83 9.74
CA PRO A 189 8.52 -7.44 10.54
C PRO A 189 9.87 -7.55 9.80
N ARG A 190 9.88 -7.25 8.50
CA ARG A 190 11.03 -7.40 7.62
C ARG A 190 11.24 -6.16 6.72
N PRO A 191 11.36 -4.94 7.29
CA PRO A 191 11.32 -3.69 6.52
C PRO A 191 12.47 -3.53 5.51
N ASP A 192 13.58 -4.26 5.70
CA ASP A 192 14.73 -4.26 4.80
C ASP A 192 14.58 -5.19 3.58
N ILE A 193 13.55 -6.03 3.56
CA ILE A 193 13.28 -6.94 2.45
C ILE A 193 12.15 -6.38 1.61
N ARG A 194 12.36 -6.36 0.30
CA ARG A 194 11.36 -5.90 -0.66
C ARG A 194 10.11 -6.78 -0.61
N ILE A 195 8.95 -6.16 -0.48
CA ILE A 195 7.66 -6.77 -0.77
C ILE A 195 7.44 -6.65 -2.28
N GLU A 196 7.20 -7.75 -2.95
CA GLU A 196 6.92 -7.76 -4.39
C GLU A 196 5.45 -7.51 -4.66
N THR A 197 4.60 -8.27 -3.98
CA THR A 197 3.15 -8.20 -4.17
C THR A 197 2.40 -8.37 -2.85
N ILE A 198 1.11 -7.99 -2.89
CA ILE A 198 0.12 -8.29 -1.86
C ILE A 198 -0.99 -9.10 -2.52
N ASP A 199 -1.48 -10.14 -1.83
CA ASP A 199 -2.70 -10.84 -2.22
C ASP A 199 -3.81 -10.47 -1.22
N ALA A 200 -5.02 -10.26 -1.72
CA ALA A 200 -6.24 -10.13 -0.93
C ALA A 200 -7.07 -11.40 -1.11
N ILE A 201 -7.26 -12.18 -0.05
CA ILE A 201 -7.83 -13.53 -0.10
C ILE A 201 -9.05 -13.64 0.81
N SER A 202 -10.18 -14.03 0.26
CA SER A 202 -11.39 -14.32 1.03
C SER A 202 -11.27 -15.64 1.80
N LEU A 203 -11.78 -15.65 3.03
CA LEU A 203 -11.96 -16.89 3.80
C LEU A 203 -13.31 -17.56 3.54
N GLU A 204 -14.01 -17.12 2.49
CA GLU A 204 -15.24 -17.73 1.94
C GLU A 204 -16.42 -17.76 2.93
N LEU A 205 -16.48 -16.80 3.85
CA LEU A 205 -17.56 -16.64 4.81
C LEU A 205 -18.60 -15.61 4.34
N GLY A 206 -19.47 -15.12 5.24
CA GLY A 206 -20.57 -14.22 4.91
C GLY A 206 -20.13 -12.85 4.41
N SER A 207 -19.11 -12.30 5.04
CA SER A 207 -18.64 -10.94 4.78
C SER A 207 -18.07 -10.75 3.37
N VAL A 208 -18.35 -9.59 2.78
CA VAL A 208 -17.88 -9.18 1.45
C VAL A 208 -16.91 -8.01 1.60
N PRO A 209 -15.60 -8.25 1.53
CA PRO A 209 -14.61 -7.20 1.72
C PRO A 209 -14.56 -6.22 0.55
N VAL A 210 -14.32 -4.94 0.87
CA VAL A 210 -14.03 -3.86 -0.08
C VAL A 210 -12.74 -3.14 0.33
N ILE A 211 -11.85 -2.92 -0.65
CA ILE A 211 -10.53 -2.32 -0.45
C ILE A 211 -10.35 -1.22 -1.49
N PRO A 212 -10.69 0.05 -1.13
CA PRO A 212 -10.53 1.21 -2.02
C PRO A 212 -9.10 1.70 -2.19
N ALA A 213 -8.20 1.48 -1.20
CA ALA A 213 -6.83 1.97 -1.29
C ALA A 213 -5.85 1.18 -0.40
N ILE A 214 -4.58 1.22 -0.79
CA ILE A 214 -3.44 0.70 -0.01
C ILE A 214 -2.31 1.72 -0.11
N THR A 215 -1.67 2.05 1.02
CA THR A 215 -0.56 3.01 1.08
C THR A 215 0.60 2.42 1.89
N LEU A 216 1.81 2.65 1.43
CA LEU A 216 3.04 2.29 2.13
C LEU A 216 3.53 3.49 2.91
N GLY A 217 3.93 3.29 4.16
CA GLY A 217 4.52 4.32 5.01
C GLY A 217 6.01 4.06 5.28
N GLU A 218 6.80 5.12 5.33
CA GLU A 218 8.27 5.06 5.43
C GLU A 218 8.85 4.09 4.39
N ALA A 219 8.55 4.35 3.11
CA ALA A 219 8.79 3.41 2.03
C ALA A 219 9.83 3.89 1.03
N SER A 220 10.41 2.96 0.29
CA SER A 220 11.25 3.23 -0.88
C SER A 220 10.96 2.22 -1.99
N LEU A 221 10.63 2.71 -3.18
CA LEU A 221 10.51 1.84 -4.34
C LEU A 221 11.88 1.41 -4.86
N ALA A 222 11.96 0.21 -5.39
CA ALA A 222 13.14 -0.22 -6.11
C ALA A 222 13.26 0.59 -7.40
N VAL A 223 14.35 1.34 -7.52
CA VAL A 223 14.66 2.03 -8.78
C VAL A 223 15.25 0.99 -9.73
N ASP A 224 14.62 0.77 -10.89
CA ASP A 224 15.19 -0.09 -11.93
C ASP A 224 16.48 0.54 -12.45
N PRO A 225 17.64 -0.12 -12.28
CA PRO A 225 18.89 0.41 -12.79
C PRO A 225 18.91 0.60 -14.31
N SER A 226 18.09 -0.14 -15.06
CA SER A 226 17.99 -0.03 -16.52
C SER A 226 17.35 1.27 -16.97
N GLU A 227 16.38 1.80 -16.22
CA GLU A 227 15.76 3.10 -16.52
C GLU A 227 16.75 4.25 -16.31
N LYS A 228 17.58 4.21 -15.25
CA LYS A 228 18.64 5.21 -15.02
C LYS A 228 19.68 5.23 -16.13
N LEU A 229 20.05 4.05 -16.64
CA LEU A 229 20.99 3.96 -17.76
C LEU A 229 20.41 4.55 -19.04
N ALA A 230 19.14 4.33 -19.34
CA ALA A 230 18.49 4.87 -20.53
C ALA A 230 18.45 6.40 -20.52
N ILE A 231 18.15 7.02 -19.39
CA ILE A 231 18.13 8.50 -19.23
C ILE A 231 19.55 9.07 -19.39
N THR A 232 20.54 8.45 -18.77
CA THR A 232 21.95 8.90 -18.86
C THR A 232 22.48 8.79 -20.27
N TRP A 233 22.22 7.70 -20.98
CA TRP A 233 22.61 7.50 -22.37
C TRP A 233 21.88 8.44 -23.34
N GLY A 234 20.61 8.76 -23.08
CA GLY A 234 19.84 9.74 -23.86
C GLY A 234 20.42 11.15 -23.73
N SER A 235 20.83 11.54 -22.53
CA SER A 235 21.45 12.84 -22.26
C SER A 235 22.83 12.98 -22.89
N LEU A 236 23.60 11.91 -22.95
CA LEU A 236 24.94 11.88 -23.57
C LEU A 236 24.89 11.91 -25.10
N LYS A 237 23.83 11.36 -25.72
CA LYS A 237 23.68 11.32 -27.19
C LYS A 237 23.16 12.62 -27.80
N ASN A 238 22.65 13.55 -27.00
CA ASN A 238 22.18 14.86 -27.46
C ASN A 238 22.97 16.02 -26.78
N PRO A 239 24.28 16.18 -27.06
CA PRO A 239 24.97 17.41 -26.66
C PRO A 239 24.33 18.55 -27.46
N ARG A 240 23.67 19.49 -26.79
CA ARG A 240 23.18 20.73 -27.41
C ARG A 240 24.34 21.34 -28.18
N ARG A 241 24.22 21.42 -29.49
CA ARG A 241 25.08 22.27 -30.29
C ARG A 241 24.73 23.71 -29.93
N PHE A 242 25.68 24.37 -29.28
CA PHE A 242 25.70 25.82 -29.15
C PHE A 242 26.14 26.45 -30.46
#